data_befba371def1131d05d354fca3460c70
#
_entry.id   befba371def1131d05d354fca3460c70
#
_cell.length_a   1.000
_cell.length_b   1.000
_cell.length_c   1.000
_cell.angle_alpha   90.00
_cell.angle_beta   90.00
_cell.angle_gamma   90.00
#
_symmetry.space_group_name_H-M   'P 1'
#
loop_
_entity.id
_entity.type
_entity.pdbx_description
1 polymer ?
#
loop_
_entity_poly.entity_id
_entity_poly.type
_entity_poly.pdbx_seq_one_letter_code
_entity_poly.pdbx_strand_id
1 'polypeptide(L)'
;MDTEAGQIELELFEADAPNTVANFVKLAKDGFYDGLAFHRVIPGFMAQGGCPNSRDGAKGMPGTGGPGYNIDCEINGQKHQAGTLAMAHAGRNTGGSQFYICYEAQPHLDGVHTVFGLTGNMDVVKKLSNGSRINKVSIQDS
;
A
#
# COMPACT_ATOMS: atom_id res chain seq x y z
N MET A 1 -9.07 -4.24 -4.05
CA MET A 1 -8.46 -3.12 -4.82
C MET A 1 -8.59 -3.43 -6.29
N ASP A 2 -9.33 -2.62 -6.99
CA ASP A 2 -9.50 -2.76 -8.44
C ASP A 2 -8.43 -1.92 -9.14
N THR A 3 -7.64 -2.54 -10.01
CA THR A 3 -6.55 -1.89 -10.72
C THR A 3 -6.64 -2.15 -12.22
N GLU A 4 -5.87 -1.39 -13.00
CA GLU A 4 -5.77 -1.63 -14.44
C GLU A 4 -5.24 -3.03 -14.78
N ALA A 5 -4.47 -3.63 -13.88
CA ALA A 5 -3.92 -4.98 -14.06
C ALA A 5 -4.89 -6.08 -13.64
N GLY A 6 -5.95 -5.74 -12.92
CA GLY A 6 -6.94 -6.66 -12.40
C GLY A 6 -7.27 -6.38 -10.94
N GLN A 7 -8.05 -7.28 -10.34
CA GLN A 7 -8.48 -7.13 -8.95
C GLN A 7 -7.49 -7.78 -7.99
N ILE A 8 -7.15 -7.06 -6.94
CA ILE A 8 -6.28 -7.53 -5.86
C ILE A 8 -7.13 -7.59 -4.58
N GLU A 9 -7.32 -8.79 -4.05
CA GLU A 9 -8.01 -8.99 -2.78
C GLU A 9 -6.99 -8.96 -1.65
N LEU A 10 -7.26 -8.14 -0.64
CA LEU A 10 -6.35 -7.93 0.49
C LEU A 10 -7.05 -8.33 1.78
N GLU A 11 -6.37 -9.14 2.59
CA GLU A 11 -6.74 -9.38 3.98
C GLU A 11 -6.01 -8.36 4.84
N LEU A 12 -6.73 -7.64 5.70
CA LEU A 12 -6.16 -6.62 6.56
C LEU A 12 -5.97 -7.16 7.98
N PHE A 13 -4.84 -6.88 8.59
CA PHE A 13 -4.44 -7.39 9.91
C PHE A 13 -4.78 -6.38 11.00
N GLU A 14 -6.07 -6.26 11.34
CA GLU A 14 -6.53 -5.30 12.36
C GLU A 14 -5.93 -5.53 13.73
N ALA A 15 -5.70 -6.80 14.12
CA ALA A 15 -5.15 -7.11 15.43
C ALA A 15 -3.67 -6.70 15.54
N ASP A 16 -2.92 -6.79 14.45
CA ASP A 16 -1.48 -6.49 14.44
C ASP A 16 -1.18 -5.01 14.19
N ALA A 17 -2.05 -4.32 13.46
CA ALA A 17 -1.85 -2.92 13.07
C ALA A 17 -3.18 -2.17 13.07
N PRO A 18 -3.83 -2.01 14.23
CA PRO A 18 -5.19 -1.46 14.31
C PRO A 18 -5.32 -0.05 13.75
N ASN A 19 -4.38 0.83 14.04
CA ASN A 19 -4.45 2.22 13.58
C ASN A 19 -4.10 2.35 12.11
N THR A 20 -3.14 1.57 11.63
CA THR A 20 -2.76 1.54 10.21
C THR A 20 -3.91 1.02 9.36
N VAL A 21 -4.56 -0.07 9.79
CA VAL A 21 -5.72 -0.61 9.09
C VAL A 21 -6.87 0.39 9.10
N ALA A 22 -7.17 1.00 10.26
CA ALA A 22 -8.23 2.01 10.36
C ALA A 22 -7.98 3.19 9.41
N ASN A 23 -6.75 3.65 9.33
CA ASN A 23 -6.35 4.73 8.43
C ASN A 23 -6.54 4.33 6.96
N PHE A 24 -6.08 3.15 6.58
CA PHE A 24 -6.22 2.63 5.22
C PHE A 24 -7.71 2.51 4.83
N VAL A 25 -8.52 1.94 5.71
CA VAL A 25 -9.96 1.78 5.50
C VAL A 25 -10.64 3.12 5.33
N LYS A 26 -10.32 4.09 6.19
CA LYS A 26 -10.87 5.45 6.11
C LYS A 26 -10.54 6.10 4.76
N LEU A 27 -9.28 6.06 4.36
CA LEU A 27 -8.85 6.64 3.09
C LEU A 27 -9.53 5.95 1.90
N ALA A 28 -9.66 4.62 1.95
CA ALA A 28 -10.33 3.86 0.91
C ALA A 28 -11.82 4.25 0.79
N LYS A 29 -12.52 4.35 1.91
CA LYS A 29 -13.94 4.74 1.94
C LYS A 29 -14.16 6.17 1.49
N ASP A 30 -13.20 7.05 1.73
CA ASP A 30 -13.26 8.45 1.30
C ASP A 30 -12.92 8.65 -0.18
N GLY A 31 -12.55 7.56 -0.89
CA GLY A 31 -12.17 7.64 -2.30
C GLY A 31 -10.77 8.20 -2.52
N PHE A 32 -9.94 8.27 -1.47
CA PHE A 32 -8.60 8.86 -1.54
C PHE A 32 -7.71 8.15 -2.57
N TYR A 33 -7.81 6.82 -2.64
CA TYR A 33 -6.97 6.02 -3.52
C TYR A 33 -7.47 5.96 -4.96
N ASP A 34 -8.70 6.40 -5.23
CA ASP A 34 -9.29 6.33 -6.57
C ASP A 34 -8.49 7.21 -7.55
N GLY A 35 -8.02 6.61 -8.63
CA GLY A 35 -7.25 7.30 -9.65
C GLY A 35 -5.77 7.49 -9.35
N LEU A 36 -5.29 7.04 -8.20
CA LEU A 36 -3.85 7.05 -7.90
C LEU A 36 -3.14 5.92 -8.65
N ALA A 37 -1.81 5.96 -8.70
CA ALA A 37 -1.03 4.98 -9.44
C ALA A 37 -0.01 4.28 -8.54
N PHE A 38 0.43 3.11 -9.00
CA PHE A 38 1.65 2.49 -8.49
C PHE A 38 2.82 3.20 -9.15
N HIS A 39 3.35 4.20 -8.48
CA HIS A 39 4.37 5.10 -9.05
C HIS A 39 5.77 4.50 -9.02
N ARG A 40 5.99 3.41 -8.29
CA ARG A 40 7.28 2.75 -8.18
C ARG A 40 7.09 1.23 -8.13
N VAL A 41 7.39 0.57 -9.24
CA VAL A 41 7.29 -0.89 -9.36
C VAL A 41 8.67 -1.44 -9.69
N ILE A 42 9.21 -2.25 -8.80
CA ILE A 42 10.53 -2.86 -8.97
C ILE A 42 10.35 -4.37 -8.96
N PRO A 43 10.47 -5.04 -10.14
CA PRO A 43 10.31 -6.49 -10.23
C PRO A 43 11.23 -7.23 -9.25
N GLY A 44 10.70 -8.26 -8.61
CA GLY A 44 11.43 -9.04 -7.60
C GLY A 44 11.54 -8.37 -6.24
N PHE A 45 11.09 -7.12 -6.10
CA PHE A 45 11.11 -6.38 -4.84
C PHE A 45 9.68 -6.02 -4.39
N MET A 46 9.11 -4.96 -4.93
CA MET A 46 7.79 -4.50 -4.48
C MET A 46 7.12 -3.59 -5.50
N ALA A 47 5.79 -3.40 -5.34
CA ALA A 47 5.00 -2.39 -6.04
C ALA A 47 4.49 -1.38 -5.01
N GLN A 48 4.86 -0.11 -5.15
CA GLN A 48 4.50 0.97 -4.23
C GLN A 48 3.49 1.92 -4.86
N GLY A 49 2.45 2.26 -4.11
CA GLY A 49 1.40 3.16 -4.57
C GLY A 49 0.78 3.95 -3.43
N GLY A 50 -0.31 4.64 -3.73
CA GLY A 50 -1.08 5.39 -2.74
C GLY A 50 -0.59 6.82 -2.50
N CYS A 51 0.33 7.34 -3.33
CA CYS A 51 0.76 8.73 -3.25
C CYS A 51 -0.22 9.63 -4.02
N PRO A 52 -0.81 10.68 -3.40
CA PRO A 52 -1.73 11.57 -4.09
C PRO A 52 -1.08 12.31 -5.27
N ASN A 53 0.24 12.47 -5.25
CA ASN A 53 0.97 13.08 -6.35
C ASN A 53 1.11 12.16 -7.56
N SER A 54 0.64 10.92 -7.48
CA SER A 54 0.58 10.01 -8.63
C SER A 54 -0.70 10.18 -9.44
N ARG A 55 -1.62 11.05 -9.01
CA ARG A 55 -2.85 11.36 -9.74
C ARG A 55 -2.53 12.25 -10.94
N ASP A 56 -3.25 12.06 -12.04
CA ASP A 56 -3.11 12.92 -13.21
C ASP A 56 -3.42 14.37 -12.83
N GLY A 57 -2.54 15.28 -13.24
CA GLY A 57 -2.67 16.70 -12.94
C GLY A 57 -2.15 17.13 -11.58
N ALA A 58 -1.63 16.21 -10.77
CA ALA A 58 -1.02 16.55 -9.49
C ALA A 58 0.24 17.40 -9.71
N LYS A 59 0.47 18.37 -8.82
CA LYS A 59 1.60 19.31 -8.95
C LYS A 59 2.87 18.84 -8.26
N GLY A 60 2.77 17.90 -7.29
CA GLY A 60 3.92 17.38 -6.59
C GLY A 60 4.55 16.19 -7.30
N MET A 61 5.73 15.80 -6.85
CA MET A 61 6.41 14.61 -7.38
C MET A 61 5.82 13.34 -6.78
N PRO A 62 5.57 12.29 -7.59
CA PRO A 62 5.16 11.00 -7.07
C PRO A 62 6.15 10.47 -6.02
N GLY A 63 5.62 9.96 -4.93
CA GLY A 63 6.41 9.45 -3.80
C GLY A 63 6.60 10.44 -2.67
N THR A 64 6.24 11.71 -2.86
CA THR A 64 6.44 12.76 -1.85
C THR A 64 5.16 13.19 -1.14
N GLY A 65 4.00 12.70 -1.58
CA GLY A 65 2.70 13.12 -1.01
C GLY A 65 2.13 12.16 0.01
N GLY A 66 1.15 12.65 0.74
CA GLY A 66 0.43 11.87 1.75
C GLY A 66 -0.93 12.50 2.03
N PRO A 67 -1.64 12.00 3.05
CA PRO A 67 -3.00 12.44 3.34
C PRO A 67 -3.08 13.76 4.13
N GLY A 68 -1.95 14.40 4.39
CA GLY A 68 -1.88 15.63 5.17
C GLY A 68 -1.55 15.42 6.64
N TYR A 69 -1.26 14.20 7.04
CA TYR A 69 -0.87 13.82 8.40
C TYR A 69 0.02 12.58 8.35
N ASN A 70 0.69 12.28 9.45
CA ASN A 70 1.48 11.07 9.61
C ASN A 70 0.82 10.14 10.63
N ILE A 71 1.07 8.84 10.49
CA ILE A 71 0.66 7.82 11.45
C ILE A 71 1.89 7.14 12.03
N ASP A 72 1.75 6.67 13.27
CA ASP A 72 2.84 5.98 13.97
C ASP A 72 3.02 4.58 13.40
N CYS A 73 4.26 4.08 13.44
CA CYS A 73 4.56 2.70 13.10
C CYS A 73 3.91 1.77 14.12
N GLU A 74 3.40 0.64 13.63
CA GLU A 74 2.84 -0.42 14.46
C GLU A 74 3.60 -1.70 14.15
N ILE A 75 4.86 -1.75 14.58
CA ILE A 75 5.75 -2.87 14.32
C ILE A 75 5.20 -4.11 15.02
N ASN A 76 5.12 -5.21 14.30
CA ASN A 76 4.52 -6.45 14.79
C ASN A 76 5.30 -7.67 14.30
N GLY A 77 4.84 -8.86 14.64
CA GLY A 77 5.55 -10.11 14.31
C GLY A 77 5.37 -10.61 12.89
N GLN A 78 4.57 -9.92 12.07
CA GLN A 78 4.37 -10.33 10.67
C GLN A 78 5.62 -10.06 9.85
N LYS A 79 5.92 -10.98 8.94
CA LYS A 79 7.10 -10.92 8.08
C LYS A 79 6.74 -10.40 6.69
N HIS A 80 7.71 -9.79 6.02
CA HIS A 80 7.58 -9.41 4.62
C HIS A 80 7.80 -10.65 3.75
N GLN A 81 6.73 -11.18 3.21
CA GLN A 81 6.74 -12.32 2.29
C GLN A 81 6.04 -11.92 1.00
N ALA A 82 6.01 -12.81 0.00
CA ALA A 82 5.30 -12.53 -1.24
C ALA A 82 3.82 -12.22 -0.93
N GLY A 83 3.32 -11.10 -1.44
CA GLY A 83 1.95 -10.65 -1.21
C GLY A 83 1.74 -9.78 0.03
N THR A 84 2.75 -9.55 0.84
CA THR A 84 2.64 -8.70 2.02
C THR A 84 2.33 -7.26 1.63
N LEU A 85 1.33 -6.68 2.31
CA LEU A 85 0.96 -5.27 2.23
C LEU A 85 1.53 -4.56 3.44
N ALA A 86 2.34 -3.56 3.21
CA ALA A 86 2.99 -2.81 4.28
C ALA A 86 2.98 -1.30 4.00
N MET A 87 3.16 -0.51 5.05
CA MET A 87 3.14 0.95 4.97
C MET A 87 4.51 1.48 4.58
N ALA A 88 4.57 2.22 3.48
CA ALA A 88 5.76 2.95 3.08
C ALA A 88 5.93 4.19 3.96
N HIS A 89 7.16 4.53 4.31
CA HIS A 89 7.47 5.74 5.07
C HIS A 89 8.88 6.23 4.78
N ALA A 90 9.17 7.46 5.19
CA ALA A 90 10.47 8.11 5.03
C ALA A 90 11.26 8.12 6.34
N GLY A 91 10.96 7.19 7.24
CA GLY A 91 11.54 7.05 8.56
C GLY A 91 10.48 6.68 9.57
N ARG A 92 10.87 6.54 10.83
CA ARG A 92 9.95 6.10 11.89
C ARG A 92 8.81 7.12 12.06
N ASN A 93 7.58 6.60 12.14
CA ASN A 93 6.36 7.39 12.41
C ASN A 93 6.07 8.46 11.34
N THR A 94 6.43 8.18 10.08
CA THR A 94 6.16 9.06 8.95
C THR A 94 5.23 8.45 7.91
N GLY A 95 4.59 7.33 8.21
CA GLY A 95 3.59 6.71 7.34
C GLY A 95 2.38 7.61 7.13
N GLY A 96 1.67 7.40 6.05
CA GLY A 96 0.46 8.18 5.72
C GLY A 96 -0.47 7.40 4.82
N SER A 97 -0.35 7.57 3.50
CA SER A 97 -1.21 6.87 2.54
C SER A 97 -0.46 5.89 1.66
N GLN A 98 0.84 6.04 1.50
CA GLN A 98 1.61 5.18 0.60
C GLN A 98 1.83 3.81 1.20
N PHE A 99 1.68 2.79 0.37
CA PHE A 99 1.86 1.40 0.75
C PHE A 99 2.63 0.67 -0.33
N TYR A 100 3.09 -0.54 -0.03
CA TYR A 100 3.70 -1.40 -1.03
C TYR A 100 3.25 -2.85 -0.83
N ILE A 101 3.31 -3.60 -1.92
CA ILE A 101 3.01 -5.05 -1.94
C ILE A 101 4.29 -5.75 -2.39
N CYS A 102 4.75 -6.70 -1.59
CA CYS A 102 6.00 -7.41 -1.88
C CYS A 102 5.81 -8.46 -2.96
N TYR A 103 6.76 -8.55 -3.89
CA TYR A 103 6.81 -9.63 -4.88
C TYR A 103 7.42 -10.90 -4.30
N GLU A 104 8.38 -10.74 -3.39
CA GLU A 104 9.11 -11.83 -2.75
C GLU A 104 9.37 -11.46 -1.29
N ALA A 105 9.89 -12.40 -0.51
CA ALA A 105 10.27 -12.13 0.87
C ALA A 105 11.33 -11.01 0.94
N GLN A 106 11.14 -10.08 1.86
CA GLN A 106 12.03 -8.94 2.08
C GLN A 106 12.40 -8.88 3.57
N PRO A 107 13.23 -9.80 4.07
CA PRO A 107 13.50 -9.88 5.50
C PRO A 107 14.20 -8.64 6.08
N HIS A 108 14.90 -7.88 5.25
CA HIS A 108 15.54 -6.63 5.69
C HIS A 108 14.52 -5.54 6.09
N LEU A 109 13.26 -5.68 5.70
CA LEU A 109 12.18 -4.74 6.06
C LEU A 109 11.43 -5.17 7.31
N ASP A 110 11.61 -6.41 7.76
CA ASP A 110 10.95 -6.93 8.97
C ASP A 110 11.37 -6.09 10.18
N GLY A 111 10.38 -5.66 10.98
CA GLY A 111 10.62 -4.82 12.14
C GLY A 111 10.92 -3.35 11.84
N VAL A 112 10.91 -2.94 10.58
CA VAL A 112 11.16 -1.54 10.16
C VAL A 112 9.89 -0.89 9.64
N HIS A 113 9.11 -1.61 8.84
CA HIS A 113 7.85 -1.12 8.28
C HIS A 113 6.66 -1.86 8.90
N THR A 114 5.53 -1.17 9.02
CA THR A 114 4.29 -1.76 9.51
C THR A 114 3.70 -2.68 8.47
N VAL A 115 3.66 -3.98 8.75
CA VAL A 115 2.91 -4.96 7.96
C VAL A 115 1.46 -4.91 8.39
N PHE A 116 0.53 -4.68 7.47
CA PHE A 116 -0.89 -4.57 7.82
C PHE A 116 -1.83 -5.37 6.93
N GLY A 117 -1.33 -6.15 6.01
CA GLY A 117 -2.17 -6.99 5.17
C GLY A 117 -1.40 -7.98 4.31
N LEU A 118 -2.16 -8.76 3.54
CA LEU A 118 -1.62 -9.81 2.68
C LEU A 118 -2.58 -10.04 1.50
N THR A 119 -2.04 -10.33 0.33
CA THR A 119 -2.81 -10.78 -0.82
C THR A 119 -2.29 -12.12 -1.36
N GLY A 120 -3.22 -12.93 -1.88
CA GLY A 120 -2.87 -14.14 -2.63
C GLY A 120 -2.90 -13.94 -4.15
N ASN A 121 -3.30 -12.76 -4.62
CA ASN A 121 -3.44 -12.48 -6.06
C ASN A 121 -2.11 -12.09 -6.71
N MET A 122 -1.09 -12.91 -6.54
CA MET A 122 0.26 -12.61 -7.07
C MET A 122 0.29 -12.54 -8.58
N ASP A 123 -0.59 -13.27 -9.27
CA ASP A 123 -0.73 -13.19 -10.72
C ASP A 123 -1.09 -11.77 -11.19
N VAL A 124 -1.95 -11.07 -10.45
CA VAL A 124 -2.31 -9.67 -10.73
C VAL A 124 -1.18 -8.73 -10.33
N VAL A 125 -0.63 -8.93 -9.12
CA VAL A 125 0.47 -8.09 -8.61
C VAL A 125 1.65 -8.10 -9.58
N LYS A 126 1.98 -9.24 -10.16
CA LYS A 126 3.08 -9.38 -11.13
C LYS A 126 2.82 -8.68 -12.46
N LYS A 127 1.58 -8.31 -12.76
CA LYS A 127 1.22 -7.56 -13.96
C LYS A 127 1.30 -6.04 -13.76
N LEU A 128 1.49 -5.58 -12.53
CA LEU A 128 1.62 -4.14 -12.24
C LEU A 128 2.90 -3.61 -12.87
N SER A 129 2.84 -2.37 -13.35
CA SER A 129 3.98 -1.65 -13.90
C SER A 129 3.94 -0.20 -13.41
N ASN A 130 5.02 0.54 -13.61
CA ASN A 130 5.06 1.95 -13.23
C ASN A 130 3.93 2.70 -13.92
N GLY A 131 3.08 3.34 -13.14
CA GLY A 131 1.93 4.07 -13.62
C GLY A 131 0.62 3.30 -13.68
N SER A 132 0.60 2.01 -13.32
CA SER A 132 -0.67 1.26 -13.25
C SER A 132 -1.63 1.94 -12.29
N ARG A 133 -2.86 2.21 -12.76
CA ARG A 133 -3.85 2.96 -11.99
C ARG A 133 -4.61 2.08 -11.02
N ILE A 134 -4.92 2.66 -9.86
CA ILE A 134 -5.89 2.11 -8.92
C ILE A 134 -7.23 2.73 -9.30
N ASN A 135 -8.16 1.92 -9.76
CA ASN A 135 -9.49 2.42 -10.14
C ASN A 135 -10.31 2.70 -8.89
N LYS A 136 -10.31 1.78 -7.94
CA LYS A 136 -11.06 1.92 -6.69
C LYS A 136 -10.57 0.93 -5.64
N VAL A 137 -10.61 1.35 -4.38
CA VAL A 137 -10.42 0.45 -3.24
C VAL A 137 -11.75 0.35 -2.50
N SER A 138 -12.32 -0.83 -2.48
CA SER A 138 -13.59 -1.12 -1.80
C SER A 138 -13.32 -1.93 -0.53
N ILE A 139 -14.01 -1.61 0.55
CA ILE A 139 -13.87 -2.31 1.82
C ILE A 139 -15.07 -3.23 2.00
N GLN A 140 -14.78 -4.49 2.31
CA GLN A 140 -15.80 -5.50 2.61
C GLN A 140 -15.62 -5.96 4.05
N ASP A 141 -16.71 -5.98 4.79
CA ASP A 141 -16.73 -6.55 6.13
C ASP A 141 -16.93 -8.06 5.99
N SER A 142 -16.13 -8.83 6.70
CA SER A 142 -16.22 -10.29 6.70
C SER A 142 -17.18 -10.78 7.76
#